data_efa34bbf12873d866754c6199da86442
#
_entry.id   efa34bbf12873d866754c6199da86442
#
_cell.length_a   1.000
_cell.length_b   1.000
_cell.length_c   1.000
_cell.angle_alpha   90.00
_cell.angle_beta   90.00
_cell.angle_gamma   90.00
#
_symmetry.space_group_name_H-M   'P 1'
#
loop_
_entity.id
_entity.type
_entity.pdbx_description
1 polymer ?
#
loop_
_entity_poly.entity_id
_entity_poly.type
_entity_poly.pdbx_seq_one_letter_code
_entity_poly.pdbx_strand_id
1 'polypeptide(L)'
;MKNTIIALILLLTCNESLSQRVYKKPQFVKNWSKPSKHPDHIVLNFSDDPSSSINVTWRTSKDVKIAYGEIAIANENPAFISTANTIKATTTNFIFENVVGIIDRKNPKKTTFNNLNHNYHSVSFKNLKPNTMYGYRVGDGEIWSEWIQFTTAKDEPEPFSFLYVGDAQNYILELWSRLIRMGYKKAPDASFIIHAGDLIDDAHEEHQWHEWFMAGGWIHRSLPSIPVPGNHEYNPQIQRDIDEGIKRLSVQWNSQFTLPMNGVKGIEETNYYLDYQGVRFIALNSNLMIEEQAEWLESVLKDNPNKWTIATYHHPIFSASRGRDNVELRTQWKPLFDKYKVDLALQGHDHTYTRGRVQPYETNILDGENVKDETGTVYVVSVSGGKMYRVKANWDEYEGDSRALRDRIGNNKQLFQVISIDGDKLSYQSYTATGELFDAFDLIKNKNGRNTFIERKNEAL
;
A
#
# COMPACT_ATOMS: atom_id res chain seq x y z
N MET A 1 -31.68 15.07 -49.13
CA MET A 1 -30.59 14.18 -48.65
C MET A 1 -29.32 14.91 -48.11
N LYS A 2 -29.46 16.17 -47.61
CA LYS A 2 -28.30 16.91 -47.02
C LYS A 2 -28.48 17.24 -45.52
N ASN A 3 -29.63 16.93 -44.93
CA ASN A 3 -29.92 17.29 -43.52
C ASN A 3 -29.79 16.13 -42.52
N THR A 4 -29.47 14.91 -43.01
CA THR A 4 -29.39 13.72 -42.11
C THR A 4 -27.93 13.40 -41.69
N ILE A 5 -26.92 14.01 -42.33
CA ILE A 5 -25.51 13.75 -42.05
C ILE A 5 -24.98 14.65 -40.89
N ILE A 6 -25.59 15.82 -40.66
CA ILE A 6 -25.13 16.74 -39.60
C ILE A 6 -25.57 16.28 -38.21
N ALA A 7 -26.65 15.54 -38.07
CA ALA A 7 -27.09 15.01 -36.78
C ALA A 7 -26.24 13.82 -36.26
N LEU A 8 -25.60 13.08 -37.17
CA LEU A 8 -24.78 11.92 -36.79
C LEU A 8 -23.36 12.29 -36.33
N ILE A 9 -22.84 13.45 -36.78
CA ILE A 9 -21.50 13.94 -36.38
C ILE A 9 -21.55 14.62 -35.01
N LEU A 10 -22.67 15.19 -34.60
CA LEU A 10 -22.84 15.80 -33.26
C LEU A 10 -23.03 14.76 -32.13
N LEU A 11 -23.43 13.54 -32.45
CA LEU A 11 -23.55 12.45 -31.48
C LEU A 11 -22.23 11.69 -31.21
N LEU A 12 -21.23 11.84 -32.06
CA LEU A 12 -19.93 11.20 -31.90
C LEU A 12 -18.91 12.06 -31.13
N THR A 13 -19.18 13.35 -30.92
CA THR A 13 -18.29 14.25 -30.19
C THR A 13 -18.66 14.42 -28.70
N CYS A 14 -19.80 13.89 -28.26
CA CYS A 14 -20.26 14.00 -26.85
C CYS A 14 -19.74 12.91 -25.91
N ASN A 15 -19.00 11.91 -26.37
CA ASN A 15 -18.60 10.77 -25.53
C ASN A 15 -17.20 10.87 -24.92
N GLU A 16 -16.45 11.94 -25.16
CA GLU A 16 -15.12 12.09 -24.56
C GLU A 16 -15.06 13.10 -23.38
N SER A 17 -16.14 13.81 -23.07
CA SER A 17 -16.13 14.87 -22.05
C SER A 17 -16.75 14.49 -20.70
N LEU A 18 -17.22 13.27 -20.50
CA LEU A 18 -17.87 12.84 -19.24
C LEU A 18 -16.90 12.36 -18.15
N SER A 19 -15.60 12.24 -18.42
CA SER A 19 -14.63 11.71 -17.44
C SER A 19 -13.88 12.78 -16.62
N GLN A 20 -14.11 14.07 -16.86
CA GLN A 20 -13.46 15.14 -16.10
C GLN A 20 -14.44 16.22 -15.65
N ARG A 21 -15.43 15.85 -14.87
CA ARG A 21 -16.01 16.87 -13.99
C ARG A 21 -14.97 17.20 -12.93
N VAL A 22 -14.32 18.36 -13.06
CA VAL A 22 -13.46 18.91 -12.01
C VAL A 22 -14.34 19.04 -10.75
N TYR A 23 -14.14 18.10 -9.82
CA TYR A 23 -14.80 18.16 -8.52
C TYR A 23 -14.22 19.37 -7.77
N LYS A 24 -15.04 20.39 -7.53
CA LYS A 24 -14.64 21.51 -6.68
C LYS A 24 -14.80 21.07 -5.24
N LYS A 25 -13.67 20.89 -4.53
CA LYS A 25 -13.70 20.59 -3.09
C LYS A 25 -14.53 21.64 -2.35
N PRO A 26 -15.46 21.24 -1.49
CA PRO A 26 -16.23 22.15 -0.68
C PRO A 26 -15.34 23.02 0.22
N GLN A 27 -15.66 24.28 0.38
CA GLN A 27 -14.81 25.25 1.10
C GLN A 27 -14.70 24.94 2.62
N PHE A 28 -15.64 24.22 3.22
CA PHE A 28 -15.60 23.81 4.64
C PHE A 28 -14.45 22.82 4.95
N VAL A 29 -13.94 22.14 3.95
CA VAL A 29 -12.87 21.13 4.07
C VAL A 29 -11.56 21.72 4.62
N LYS A 30 -11.28 23.00 4.40
CA LYS A 30 -10.06 23.68 4.91
C LYS A 30 -9.96 23.72 6.45
N ASN A 31 -11.08 23.78 7.16
CA ASN A 31 -11.09 23.76 8.63
C ASN A 31 -11.18 22.36 9.22
N TRP A 32 -11.68 21.43 8.42
CA TRP A 32 -11.87 20.05 8.79
C TRP A 32 -10.54 19.29 9.01
N SER A 33 -9.51 19.59 8.24
CA SER A 33 -8.18 18.97 8.35
C SER A 33 -7.30 19.54 9.48
N LYS A 34 -7.77 20.56 10.21
CA LYS A 34 -6.99 21.17 11.30
C LYS A 34 -6.92 20.24 12.50
N PRO A 35 -5.71 19.96 13.01
CA PRO A 35 -5.54 19.14 14.19
C PRO A 35 -6.16 19.82 15.43
N SER A 36 -6.76 19.02 16.30
CA SER A 36 -7.31 19.44 17.58
C SER A 36 -6.59 18.73 18.74
N LYS A 37 -7.04 18.92 19.97
CA LYS A 37 -6.54 18.10 21.08
C LYS A 37 -7.04 16.65 21.01
N HIS A 38 -8.16 16.40 20.32
CA HIS A 38 -8.65 15.04 20.09
C HIS A 38 -7.73 14.33 19.10
N PRO A 39 -7.26 13.11 19.39
CA PRO A 39 -6.42 12.32 18.49
C PRO A 39 -7.07 12.08 17.15
N ASP A 40 -6.35 12.36 16.07
CA ASP A 40 -6.71 12.00 14.70
C ASP A 40 -5.53 11.33 13.97
N HIS A 41 -5.67 10.96 12.71
CA HIS A 41 -4.64 10.24 11.94
C HIS A 41 -4.10 9.00 12.68
N ILE A 42 -4.97 8.32 13.45
CA ILE A 42 -4.57 7.12 14.18
C ILE A 42 -4.36 5.99 13.18
N VAL A 43 -3.17 5.37 13.23
CA VAL A 43 -2.81 4.24 12.38
C VAL A 43 -2.04 3.19 13.18
N LEU A 44 -2.36 1.92 12.90
CA LEU A 44 -1.57 0.78 13.34
C LEU A 44 -0.50 0.45 12.31
N ASN A 45 0.71 0.19 12.79
CA ASN A 45 1.80 -0.35 11.99
C ASN A 45 2.41 -1.55 12.70
N PHE A 46 2.88 -2.50 11.91
CA PHE A 46 3.67 -3.58 12.48
C PHE A 46 5.01 -3.06 13.01
N SER A 47 5.42 -3.63 14.11
CA SER A 47 6.77 -3.57 14.65
C SER A 47 7.58 -4.76 14.08
N ASP A 48 8.78 -4.99 14.61
CA ASP A 48 9.66 -6.08 14.15
C ASP A 48 9.06 -7.48 14.35
N ASP A 49 8.22 -7.66 15.39
CA ASP A 49 7.54 -8.92 15.69
C ASP A 49 6.03 -8.73 15.83
N PRO A 50 5.24 -9.07 14.80
CA PRO A 50 3.79 -8.95 14.81
C PRO A 50 3.05 -9.81 15.84
N SER A 51 3.70 -10.85 16.38
CA SER A 51 3.09 -11.73 17.38
C SER A 51 3.13 -11.16 18.80
N SER A 52 4.08 -10.27 19.07
CA SER A 52 4.35 -9.77 20.42
C SER A 52 4.39 -8.24 20.54
N SER A 53 4.22 -7.51 19.43
CA SER A 53 4.30 -6.04 19.44
C SER A 53 3.51 -5.38 18.32
N ILE A 54 3.11 -4.11 18.55
CA ILE A 54 2.43 -3.27 17.58
C ILE A 54 2.78 -1.80 17.83
N ASN A 55 2.87 -1.00 16.78
CA ASN A 55 3.07 0.43 16.83
C ASN A 55 1.77 1.18 16.54
N VAL A 56 1.53 2.25 17.25
CA VAL A 56 0.40 3.17 17.02
C VAL A 56 0.95 4.57 16.89
N THR A 57 0.57 5.27 15.84
CA THR A 57 0.91 6.67 15.61
C THR A 57 -0.37 7.48 15.44
N TRP A 58 -0.37 8.72 15.93
CA TRP A 58 -1.50 9.65 15.81
C TRP A 58 -1.05 11.11 15.82
N ARG A 59 -1.95 11.99 15.40
CA ARG A 59 -1.74 13.44 15.35
C ARG A 59 -2.62 14.14 16.37
N THR A 60 -2.12 15.26 16.94
CA THR A 60 -2.89 16.24 17.71
C THR A 60 -2.45 17.66 17.40
N SER A 61 -3.17 18.65 17.94
CA SER A 61 -2.69 20.04 17.94
C SER A 61 -1.38 20.17 18.72
N LYS A 62 -0.61 21.21 18.43
CA LYS A 62 0.65 21.55 19.13
C LYS A 62 0.51 21.74 20.64
N ASP A 63 -0.71 21.88 21.14
CA ASP A 63 -0.96 22.12 22.57
C ASP A 63 -0.83 20.85 23.41
N VAL A 64 -0.95 19.68 22.81
CA VAL A 64 -0.75 18.38 23.48
C VAL A 64 0.74 18.07 23.50
N LYS A 65 1.41 18.34 24.61
CA LYS A 65 2.86 18.15 24.77
C LYS A 65 3.23 16.76 25.29
N ILE A 66 2.31 16.11 25.97
CA ILE A 66 2.49 14.79 26.57
C ILE A 66 1.29 13.96 26.15
N ALA A 67 1.57 12.75 25.69
CA ALA A 67 0.52 11.84 25.25
C ALA A 67 0.80 10.42 25.73
N TYR A 68 -0.21 9.58 25.68
CA TYR A 68 -0.20 8.22 26.19
C TYR A 68 -0.98 7.29 25.28
N GLY A 69 -0.59 6.02 25.26
CA GLY A 69 -1.39 4.92 24.81
C GLY A 69 -1.81 4.05 26.00
N GLU A 70 -3.03 3.59 25.99
CA GLU A 70 -3.52 2.56 26.91
C GLU A 70 -3.84 1.29 26.15
N ILE A 71 -3.55 0.13 26.76
CA ILE A 71 -3.78 -1.19 26.18
C ILE A 71 -4.20 -2.20 27.25
N ALA A 72 -5.17 -3.03 26.92
CA ALA A 72 -5.61 -4.16 27.73
C ALA A 72 -6.01 -5.36 26.84
N ILE A 73 -5.99 -6.57 27.40
CA ILE A 73 -6.61 -7.71 26.72
C ILE A 73 -8.12 -7.47 26.65
N ALA A 74 -8.66 -7.47 25.44
CA ALA A 74 -10.08 -7.27 25.21
C ALA A 74 -10.86 -8.55 25.51
N ASN A 75 -12.03 -8.39 26.13
CA ASN A 75 -13.01 -9.45 26.34
C ASN A 75 -14.43 -8.86 26.27
N GLU A 76 -15.43 -9.68 26.45
CA GLU A 76 -16.84 -9.29 26.37
C GLU A 76 -17.31 -8.36 27.50
N ASN A 77 -16.57 -8.29 28.60
CA ASN A 77 -16.91 -7.43 29.72
C ASN A 77 -16.33 -6.02 29.49
N PRO A 78 -17.14 -4.95 29.40
CA PRO A 78 -16.65 -3.59 29.25
C PRO A 78 -15.72 -3.13 30.37
N ALA A 79 -15.69 -3.81 31.52
CA ALA A 79 -14.76 -3.54 32.60
C ALA A 79 -13.30 -3.92 32.28
N PHE A 80 -12.99 -4.54 31.14
CA PHE A 80 -11.62 -4.83 30.71
C PHE A 80 -10.72 -3.59 30.72
N ILE A 81 -11.30 -2.41 30.49
CA ILE A 81 -10.60 -1.12 30.53
C ILE A 81 -9.92 -0.83 31.88
N SER A 82 -10.42 -1.40 32.98
CA SER A 82 -9.83 -1.23 34.31
C SER A 82 -8.48 -1.95 34.48
N THR A 83 -8.14 -2.85 33.54
CA THR A 83 -6.87 -3.58 33.52
C THR A 83 -5.85 -2.98 32.54
N ALA A 84 -6.17 -1.82 31.96
CA ALA A 84 -5.33 -1.20 30.96
C ALA A 84 -4.00 -0.71 31.54
N ASN A 85 -2.94 -1.00 30.81
CA ASN A 85 -1.61 -0.45 31.05
C ASN A 85 -1.46 0.85 30.27
N THR A 86 -1.03 1.91 30.97
CA THR A 86 -0.75 3.22 30.37
C THR A 86 0.73 3.33 30.02
N ILE A 87 1.04 3.64 28.78
CA ILE A 87 2.41 3.82 28.28
C ILE A 87 2.54 5.24 27.73
N LYS A 88 3.58 5.94 28.18
CA LYS A 88 3.88 7.28 27.69
C LYS A 88 4.36 7.21 26.24
N ALA A 89 3.75 8.00 25.38
CA ALA A 89 4.11 8.11 23.96
C ALA A 89 5.35 9.00 23.76
N THR A 90 6.07 8.75 22.68
CA THR A 90 7.02 9.70 22.11
C THR A 90 6.25 10.80 21.41
N THR A 91 6.55 12.06 21.71
CA THR A 91 5.93 13.22 21.08
C THR A 91 6.94 13.94 20.22
N THR A 92 6.64 14.11 18.95
CA THR A 92 7.45 14.86 17.97
C THR A 92 6.75 16.17 17.64
N ASN A 93 7.43 17.29 17.90
CA ASN A 93 6.96 18.59 17.42
C ASN A 93 7.16 18.66 15.90
N PHE A 94 6.05 18.77 15.17
CA PHE A 94 6.05 18.80 13.72
C PHE A 94 5.85 20.24 13.26
N ILE A 95 6.96 20.93 13.00
CA ILE A 95 6.97 22.36 12.64
C ILE A 95 7.75 22.50 11.34
N PHE A 96 7.06 22.90 10.30
CA PHE A 96 7.62 23.22 8.99
C PHE A 96 7.01 24.50 8.47
N GLU A 97 7.86 25.42 8.01
CA GLU A 97 7.44 26.68 7.42
C GLU A 97 7.70 26.68 5.93
N ASN A 98 6.78 27.27 5.16
CA ASN A 98 6.88 27.40 3.72
C ASN A 98 7.16 26.07 2.98
N VAL A 99 6.56 24.97 3.45
CA VAL A 99 6.62 23.69 2.78
C VAL A 99 5.76 23.74 1.52
N VAL A 100 6.30 23.24 0.42
CA VAL A 100 5.55 23.12 -0.84
C VAL A 100 4.33 22.23 -0.62
N GLY A 101 3.16 22.76 -0.89
CA GLY A 101 1.92 21.99 -0.92
C GLY A 101 1.63 21.46 -2.33
N ILE A 102 0.65 22.03 -3.01
CA ILE A 102 0.26 21.62 -4.36
C ILE A 102 1.20 22.27 -5.39
N ILE A 103 1.77 21.47 -6.28
CA ILE A 103 2.59 21.95 -7.40
C ILE A 103 1.74 22.06 -8.67
N ASP A 104 1.48 23.30 -9.13
CA ASP A 104 0.89 23.50 -10.46
C ASP A 104 1.99 23.49 -11.53
N ARG A 105 2.25 22.33 -12.13
CA ARG A 105 3.28 22.15 -13.17
C ARG A 105 3.03 23.01 -14.43
N LYS A 106 1.77 23.40 -14.67
CA LYS A 106 1.40 24.25 -15.83
C LYS A 106 1.53 25.74 -15.52
N ASN A 107 1.41 26.11 -14.25
CA ASN A 107 1.55 27.48 -13.80
C ASN A 107 2.27 27.53 -12.45
N PRO A 108 3.61 27.53 -12.44
CA PRO A 108 4.40 27.51 -11.20
C PRO A 108 4.06 28.61 -10.20
N LYS A 109 3.50 29.75 -10.66
CA LYS A 109 3.03 30.83 -9.79
C LYS A 109 1.82 30.46 -8.93
N LYS A 110 1.16 29.36 -9.24
CA LYS A 110 0.05 28.80 -8.45
C LYS A 110 0.47 27.71 -7.48
N THR A 111 1.76 27.41 -7.38
CA THR A 111 2.29 26.52 -6.35
C THR A 111 1.92 27.07 -4.98
N THR A 112 1.38 26.23 -4.13
CA THR A 112 1.00 26.60 -2.76
C THR A 112 2.12 26.28 -1.78
N PHE A 113 2.19 27.03 -0.69
CA PHE A 113 3.10 26.78 0.43
C PHE A 113 2.30 26.73 1.73
N ASN A 114 2.60 25.77 2.56
CA ASN A 114 1.90 25.51 3.80
C ASN A 114 2.82 25.72 5.00
N ASN A 115 2.23 26.15 6.12
CA ASN A 115 2.89 26.11 7.42
C ASN A 115 2.24 24.99 8.24
N LEU A 116 3.04 24.03 8.65
CA LEU A 116 2.62 22.88 9.43
C LEU A 116 3.07 23.08 10.88
N ASN A 117 2.16 23.02 11.84
CA ASN A 117 2.46 23.24 13.24
C ASN A 117 1.50 22.44 14.13
N HIS A 118 1.86 21.21 14.39
CA HIS A 118 1.11 20.26 15.21
C HIS A 118 2.07 19.23 15.82
N ASN A 119 1.56 18.25 16.52
CA ASN A 119 2.36 17.19 17.09
C ASN A 119 1.93 15.83 16.52
N TYR A 120 2.91 14.98 16.29
CA TYR A 120 2.71 13.55 16.14
C TYR A 120 3.15 12.82 17.40
N HIS A 121 2.48 11.73 17.69
CA HIS A 121 2.76 10.88 18.83
C HIS A 121 2.88 9.45 18.37
N SER A 122 3.78 8.69 18.97
CA SER A 122 3.92 7.26 18.70
C SER A 122 4.08 6.47 20.01
N VAL A 123 3.49 5.29 20.05
CA VAL A 123 3.67 4.34 21.14
C VAL A 123 3.89 2.94 20.55
N SER A 124 4.85 2.21 21.11
CA SER A 124 5.05 0.78 20.82
C SER A 124 4.54 -0.04 21.98
N PHE A 125 3.52 -0.83 21.75
CA PHE A 125 3.06 -1.84 22.70
C PHE A 125 3.89 -3.12 22.48
N LYS A 126 4.59 -3.56 23.52
CA LYS A 126 5.52 -4.69 23.48
C LYS A 126 5.14 -5.75 24.50
N ASN A 127 5.74 -6.94 24.38
CA ASN A 127 5.49 -8.09 25.26
C ASN A 127 3.99 -8.50 25.26
N LEU A 128 3.36 -8.36 24.12
CA LEU A 128 1.99 -8.82 23.92
C LEU A 128 1.98 -10.34 23.80
N LYS A 129 0.85 -10.95 24.10
CA LYS A 129 0.65 -12.39 23.88
C LYS A 129 0.28 -12.64 22.42
N PRO A 130 0.81 -13.68 21.77
CA PRO A 130 0.39 -14.09 20.44
C PRO A 130 -1.10 -14.44 20.40
N ASN A 131 -1.71 -14.33 19.21
CA ASN A 131 -3.10 -14.71 18.96
C ASN A 131 -4.09 -14.15 20.01
N THR A 132 -3.89 -12.90 20.41
CA THR A 132 -4.66 -12.29 21.48
C THR A 132 -5.30 -10.98 21.02
N MET A 133 -6.59 -10.84 21.26
CA MET A 133 -7.30 -9.60 20.99
C MET A 133 -7.02 -8.58 22.08
N TYR A 134 -6.55 -7.40 21.69
CA TYR A 134 -6.30 -6.25 22.56
C TYR A 134 -7.23 -5.10 22.22
N GLY A 135 -7.67 -4.39 23.26
CA GLY A 135 -8.23 -3.06 23.14
C GLY A 135 -7.19 -2.01 23.46
N TYR A 136 -7.09 -0.97 22.65
CA TYR A 136 -6.23 0.18 22.93
C TYR A 136 -6.96 1.49 22.68
N ARG A 137 -6.44 2.57 23.29
CA ARG A 137 -6.80 3.95 22.97
C ARG A 137 -5.58 4.86 23.12
N VAL A 138 -5.64 6.03 22.51
CA VAL A 138 -4.56 7.02 22.55
C VAL A 138 -5.10 8.39 22.94
N GLY A 139 -4.29 9.20 23.61
CA GLY A 139 -4.75 10.52 24.07
C GLY A 139 -3.71 11.25 24.92
N ASP A 140 -4.13 12.32 25.62
CA ASP A 140 -3.27 13.15 26.47
C ASP A 140 -3.46 12.88 28.00
N GLY A 141 -4.28 11.91 28.35
CA GLY A 141 -4.66 11.60 29.71
C GLY A 141 -6.03 12.16 30.12
N GLU A 142 -6.52 13.17 29.41
CA GLU A 142 -7.85 13.79 29.64
C GLU A 142 -8.75 13.52 28.41
N ILE A 143 -8.24 13.79 27.22
CA ILE A 143 -8.94 13.59 25.94
C ILE A 143 -8.38 12.33 25.27
N TRP A 144 -9.25 11.36 25.06
CA TRP A 144 -8.91 10.06 24.50
C TRP A 144 -9.65 9.79 23.19
N SER A 145 -9.07 8.93 22.34
CA SER A 145 -9.81 8.27 21.26
C SER A 145 -10.83 7.29 21.83
N GLU A 146 -11.64 6.72 20.95
CA GLU A 146 -12.40 5.50 21.25
C GLU A 146 -11.46 4.34 21.60
N TRP A 147 -12.00 3.30 22.26
CA TRP A 147 -11.33 2.00 22.37
C TRP A 147 -11.39 1.27 21.04
N ILE A 148 -10.22 0.87 20.54
CA ILE A 148 -10.01 0.26 19.25
C ILE A 148 -9.47 -1.15 19.50
N GLN A 149 -9.88 -2.13 18.68
CA GLN A 149 -9.44 -3.51 18.83
C GLN A 149 -8.56 -3.94 17.66
N PHE A 150 -7.57 -4.77 17.98
CA PHE A 150 -6.75 -5.51 17.03
C PHE A 150 -6.36 -6.86 17.63
N THR A 151 -5.90 -7.79 16.78
CA THR A 151 -5.40 -9.10 17.24
C THR A 151 -3.95 -9.24 16.83
N THR A 152 -3.09 -9.66 17.76
CA THR A 152 -1.69 -10.00 17.47
C THR A 152 -1.60 -11.24 16.57
N ALA A 153 -0.56 -11.32 15.75
CA ALA A 153 -0.29 -12.51 14.95
C ALA A 153 -0.13 -13.75 15.84
N LYS A 154 -0.33 -14.91 15.26
CA LYS A 154 0.09 -16.17 15.87
C LYS A 154 1.61 -16.31 15.75
N ASP A 155 2.23 -17.00 16.67
CA ASP A 155 3.68 -17.28 16.66
C ASP A 155 4.05 -18.50 15.80
N GLU A 156 3.03 -19.20 15.29
CA GLU A 156 3.16 -20.34 14.37
C GLU A 156 2.50 -20.03 13.01
N PRO A 157 2.94 -20.68 11.92
CA PRO A 157 2.27 -20.56 10.62
C PRO A 157 0.84 -21.07 10.65
N GLU A 158 -0.11 -20.19 10.47
CA GLU A 158 -1.54 -20.48 10.46
C GLU A 158 -2.23 -19.73 9.30
N PRO A 159 -3.39 -20.18 8.82
CA PRO A 159 -4.12 -19.50 7.77
C PRO A 159 -4.47 -18.06 8.14
N PHE A 160 -4.29 -17.15 7.19
CA PHE A 160 -4.69 -15.76 7.31
C PHE A 160 -4.99 -15.13 5.94
N SER A 161 -5.59 -13.96 5.95
CA SER A 161 -5.78 -13.15 4.75
C SER A 161 -5.40 -11.70 4.99
N PHE A 162 -5.11 -10.97 3.91
CA PHE A 162 -4.80 -9.56 3.95
C PHE A 162 -5.35 -8.82 2.73
N LEU A 163 -5.49 -7.51 2.86
CA LEU A 163 -5.88 -6.63 1.77
C LEU A 163 -4.64 -6.05 1.08
N TYR A 164 -4.73 -5.88 -0.24
CA TYR A 164 -3.77 -5.12 -1.01
C TYR A 164 -4.47 -4.03 -1.81
N VAL A 165 -3.94 -2.82 -1.73
CA VAL A 165 -4.38 -1.63 -2.46
C VAL A 165 -3.16 -0.83 -2.92
N GLY A 166 -3.29 -0.07 -4.00
CA GLY A 166 -2.26 0.85 -4.49
C GLY A 166 -2.90 2.10 -5.09
N ASP A 167 -2.12 3.19 -5.20
CA ASP A 167 -2.53 4.42 -5.89
C ASP A 167 -3.88 4.97 -5.39
N ALA A 168 -3.99 5.25 -4.09
CA ALA A 168 -5.20 5.86 -3.50
C ALA A 168 -5.39 7.31 -3.97
N GLN A 169 -4.32 7.96 -4.42
CA GLN A 169 -4.26 9.34 -4.87
C GLN A 169 -5.39 9.73 -5.83
N ASN A 170 -5.72 11.01 -5.84
CA ASN A 170 -6.80 11.67 -6.56
C ASN A 170 -8.22 11.20 -6.17
N TYR A 171 -9.03 12.12 -5.65
CA TYR A 171 -10.36 11.84 -5.14
C TYR A 171 -10.36 10.81 -3.99
N ILE A 172 -9.39 10.94 -3.06
CA ILE A 172 -9.17 9.99 -1.97
C ILE A 172 -10.44 9.82 -1.15
N LEU A 173 -10.96 10.92 -0.62
CA LEU A 173 -12.16 10.88 0.21
C LEU A 173 -13.40 10.47 -0.60
N GLU A 174 -13.54 10.95 -1.83
CA GLU A 174 -14.74 10.77 -2.65
C GLU A 174 -14.83 9.36 -3.27
N LEU A 175 -13.70 8.79 -3.70
CA LEU A 175 -13.70 7.55 -4.47
C LEU A 175 -12.94 6.41 -3.79
N TRP A 176 -11.77 6.67 -3.22
CA TRP A 176 -11.03 5.60 -2.56
C TRP A 176 -11.72 5.10 -1.29
N SER A 177 -12.44 5.99 -0.57
CA SER A 177 -13.18 5.62 0.63
C SER A 177 -14.20 4.50 0.41
N ARG A 178 -14.90 4.50 -0.73
CA ARG A 178 -15.88 3.44 -1.04
C ARG A 178 -15.18 2.10 -1.30
N LEU A 179 -13.97 2.15 -1.88
CA LEU A 179 -13.22 0.96 -2.24
C LEU A 179 -12.68 0.27 -0.99
N ILE A 180 -12.00 1.01 -0.10
CA ILE A 180 -11.41 0.42 1.11
C ILE A 180 -12.49 -0.17 2.04
N ARG A 181 -13.67 0.47 2.11
CA ARG A 181 -14.83 -0.06 2.84
C ARG A 181 -15.39 -1.33 2.22
N MET A 182 -15.41 -1.43 0.88
CA MET A 182 -15.79 -2.67 0.20
C MET A 182 -14.75 -3.76 0.43
N GLY A 183 -13.45 -3.41 0.46
CA GLY A 183 -12.36 -4.33 0.81
C GLY A 183 -12.58 -4.95 2.18
N TYR A 184 -12.80 -4.11 3.18
CA TYR A 184 -13.11 -4.58 4.54
C TYR A 184 -14.39 -5.44 4.58
N LYS A 185 -15.44 -5.05 3.87
CA LYS A 185 -16.69 -5.84 3.81
C LYS A 185 -16.46 -7.23 3.19
N LYS A 186 -15.54 -7.37 2.24
CA LYS A 186 -15.22 -8.65 1.58
C LYS A 186 -14.30 -9.53 2.43
N ALA A 187 -13.43 -8.94 3.21
CA ALA A 187 -12.49 -9.63 4.08
C ALA A 187 -12.47 -8.96 5.47
N PRO A 188 -13.56 -9.13 6.26
CA PRO A 188 -13.64 -8.50 7.59
C PRO A 188 -12.62 -9.07 8.57
N ASP A 189 -12.12 -10.29 8.32
CA ASP A 189 -11.10 -10.97 9.10
C ASP A 189 -9.68 -10.80 8.53
N ALA A 190 -9.49 -9.84 7.60
CA ALA A 190 -8.16 -9.52 7.10
C ALA A 190 -7.24 -9.08 8.24
N SER A 191 -6.01 -9.60 8.26
CA SER A 191 -5.06 -9.34 9.32
C SER A 191 -4.38 -7.97 9.20
N PHE A 192 -4.22 -7.45 7.98
CA PHE A 192 -3.55 -6.17 7.69
C PHE A 192 -3.83 -5.70 6.26
N ILE A 193 -3.29 -4.53 5.92
CA ILE A 193 -3.40 -3.92 4.58
C ILE A 193 -2.02 -3.57 4.04
N ILE A 194 -1.74 -3.98 2.79
CA ILE A 194 -0.59 -3.52 2.02
C ILE A 194 -1.01 -2.32 1.16
N HIS A 195 -0.23 -1.24 1.21
CA HIS A 195 -0.41 -0.04 0.40
C HIS A 195 0.81 0.12 -0.53
N ALA A 196 0.63 -0.13 -1.83
CA ALA A 196 1.71 -0.12 -2.81
C ALA A 196 2.03 1.28 -3.37
N GLY A 197 2.09 2.28 -2.51
CA GLY A 197 2.49 3.65 -2.81
C GLY A 197 1.41 4.53 -3.42
N ASP A 198 1.77 5.80 -3.63
CA ASP A 198 0.88 6.87 -4.09
C ASP A 198 -0.41 6.96 -3.24
N LEU A 199 -0.22 7.09 -1.91
CA LEU A 199 -1.30 7.23 -0.95
C LEU A 199 -2.02 8.58 -1.12
N ILE A 200 -1.22 9.60 -1.50
CA ILE A 200 -1.65 11.00 -1.74
C ILE A 200 -1.10 11.48 -3.09
N ASP A 201 -1.50 12.66 -3.56
CA ASP A 201 -1.08 13.22 -4.86
C ASP A 201 0.09 14.20 -4.74
N ASP A 202 0.17 14.96 -3.64
CA ASP A 202 1.23 15.92 -3.36
C ASP A 202 1.85 15.66 -1.99
N ALA A 203 3.13 15.27 -1.96
CA ALA A 203 3.85 14.69 -0.83
C ALA A 203 3.66 15.39 0.52
N HIS A 204 3.65 16.73 0.51
CA HIS A 204 3.64 17.53 1.74
C HIS A 204 2.27 18.21 1.99
N GLU A 205 1.22 17.83 1.23
CA GLU A 205 -0.10 18.43 1.36
C GLU A 205 -0.90 17.77 2.50
N GLU A 206 -0.90 18.43 3.64
CA GLU A 206 -1.55 17.96 4.88
C GLU A 206 -3.03 17.62 4.70
N HIS A 207 -3.70 18.33 3.82
CA HIS A 207 -5.11 18.09 3.55
C HIS A 207 -5.34 16.74 2.87
N GLN A 208 -4.47 16.34 1.94
CA GLN A 208 -4.58 15.05 1.26
C GLN A 208 -4.25 13.89 2.21
N TRP A 209 -3.28 14.06 3.11
CA TRP A 209 -3.03 13.11 4.19
C TRP A 209 -4.27 12.96 5.09
N HIS A 210 -4.90 14.07 5.46
CA HIS A 210 -6.13 14.00 6.24
C HIS A 210 -7.25 13.27 5.50
N GLU A 211 -7.41 13.49 4.19
CA GLU A 211 -8.36 12.73 3.37
C GLU A 211 -8.08 11.24 3.38
N TRP A 212 -6.81 10.82 3.31
CA TRP A 212 -6.42 9.42 3.35
C TRP A 212 -6.80 8.76 4.69
N PHE A 213 -6.45 9.39 5.79
CA PHE A 213 -6.82 8.91 7.12
C PHE A 213 -8.33 8.85 7.33
N MET A 214 -9.07 9.82 6.83
CA MET A 214 -10.53 9.84 6.97
C MET A 214 -11.24 8.84 6.04
N ALA A 215 -10.69 8.60 4.87
CA ALA A 215 -11.23 7.62 3.92
C ALA A 215 -11.13 6.18 4.48
N GLY A 216 -9.98 5.82 5.02
CA GLY A 216 -9.78 4.55 5.73
C GLY A 216 -10.45 4.52 7.11
N GLY A 217 -10.49 5.67 7.79
CA GLY A 217 -11.18 5.85 9.06
C GLY A 217 -10.76 4.83 10.13
N TRP A 218 -11.72 4.16 10.73
CA TRP A 218 -11.48 3.15 11.76
C TRP A 218 -10.77 1.89 11.23
N ILE A 219 -10.75 1.65 9.91
CA ILE A 219 -10.03 0.51 9.32
C ILE A 219 -8.52 0.65 9.57
N HIS A 220 -7.93 1.84 9.35
CA HIS A 220 -6.51 2.10 9.64
C HIS A 220 -6.15 1.98 11.13
N ARG A 221 -7.14 2.17 12.00
CA ARG A 221 -6.96 2.06 13.43
C ARG A 221 -7.01 0.62 13.92
N SER A 222 -7.67 -0.28 13.17
CA SER A 222 -7.92 -1.68 13.57
C SER A 222 -7.07 -2.68 12.79
N LEU A 223 -6.71 -2.39 11.54
CA LEU A 223 -5.86 -3.22 10.70
C LEU A 223 -4.48 -2.57 10.51
N PRO A 224 -3.39 -3.25 10.91
CA PRO A 224 -2.05 -2.75 10.66
C PRO A 224 -1.80 -2.46 9.18
N SER A 225 -1.04 -1.42 8.88
CA SER A 225 -0.68 -1.02 7.52
C SER A 225 0.78 -1.37 7.22
N ILE A 226 1.02 -1.88 6.01
CA ILE A 226 2.34 -2.10 5.40
C ILE A 226 2.44 -1.14 4.19
N PRO A 227 2.79 0.13 4.40
CA PRO A 227 2.90 1.09 3.31
C PRO A 227 4.30 1.08 2.69
N VAL A 228 4.37 1.32 1.37
CA VAL A 228 5.58 1.73 0.68
C VAL A 228 5.36 3.08 0.01
N PRO A 229 6.38 3.94 -0.14
CA PRO A 229 6.20 5.21 -0.82
C PRO A 229 6.17 5.03 -2.34
N GLY A 230 5.23 5.71 -2.99
CA GLY A 230 5.24 5.91 -4.43
C GLY A 230 5.98 7.19 -4.83
N ASN A 231 5.93 7.55 -6.11
CA ASN A 231 6.57 8.79 -6.58
C ASN A 231 5.82 10.06 -6.15
N HIS A 232 4.56 9.94 -5.73
CA HIS A 232 3.78 11.04 -5.21
C HIS A 232 4.04 11.32 -3.72
N GLU A 233 4.68 10.42 -3.00
CA GLU A 233 5.28 10.69 -1.68
C GLU A 233 6.62 11.43 -1.77
N TYR A 234 7.14 11.71 -2.98
CA TYR A 234 8.38 12.47 -3.24
C TYR A 234 8.12 13.71 -4.07
N ASN A 235 8.18 14.87 -3.44
CA ASN A 235 8.06 16.17 -4.10
C ASN A 235 9.16 17.14 -3.63
N PRO A 236 9.41 18.25 -4.35
CA PRO A 236 10.16 19.39 -3.80
C PRO A 236 9.55 19.81 -2.45
N GLN A 237 10.38 20.03 -1.45
CA GLN A 237 9.94 20.44 -0.11
C GLN A 237 9.89 21.96 0.05
N ILE A 238 10.84 22.67 -0.57
CA ILE A 238 10.97 24.12 -0.51
C ILE A 238 11.18 24.71 -1.92
N GLN A 239 11.10 26.02 -2.07
CA GLN A 239 11.27 26.67 -3.37
C GLN A 239 12.59 26.30 -4.06
N ARG A 240 13.69 26.23 -3.32
CA ARG A 240 14.99 25.82 -3.86
C ARG A 240 14.95 24.41 -4.48
N ASP A 241 14.25 23.47 -3.86
CA ASP A 241 14.11 22.11 -4.40
C ASP A 241 13.36 22.12 -5.74
N ILE A 242 12.37 23.02 -5.91
CA ILE A 242 11.68 23.23 -7.20
C ILE A 242 12.68 23.71 -8.25
N ASP A 243 13.49 24.71 -7.91
CA ASP A 243 14.43 25.35 -8.83
C ASP A 243 15.56 24.37 -9.24
N GLU A 244 15.96 23.48 -8.35
CA GLU A 244 17.03 22.48 -8.55
C GLU A 244 16.49 21.11 -9.01
N GLY A 245 15.16 20.92 -9.08
CA GLY A 245 14.55 19.65 -9.46
C GLY A 245 14.72 18.52 -8.42
N ILE A 246 14.99 18.88 -7.16
CA ILE A 246 15.17 17.93 -6.06
C ILE A 246 13.82 17.46 -5.55
N LYS A 247 13.67 16.16 -5.34
CA LYS A 247 12.51 15.55 -4.69
C LYS A 247 12.91 14.99 -3.33
N ARG A 248 12.06 15.20 -2.34
CA ARG A 248 12.23 14.68 -0.98
C ARG A 248 11.01 13.90 -0.55
N LEU A 249 11.22 12.90 0.28
CA LEU A 249 10.14 12.17 0.93
C LEU A 249 9.22 13.14 1.67
N SER A 250 7.93 12.85 1.68
CA SER A 250 6.94 13.57 2.47
C SER A 250 7.45 13.83 3.88
N VAL A 251 7.39 15.10 4.31
CA VAL A 251 7.79 15.47 5.68
C VAL A 251 6.93 14.75 6.73
N GLN A 252 5.73 14.33 6.35
CA GLN A 252 4.80 13.61 7.22
C GLN A 252 5.16 12.14 7.38
N TRP A 253 5.85 11.49 6.42
CA TRP A 253 6.00 10.03 6.35
C TRP A 253 6.48 9.41 7.66
N ASN A 254 7.70 9.71 8.09
CA ASN A 254 8.30 9.14 9.32
C ASN A 254 7.64 9.64 10.62
N SER A 255 6.77 10.65 10.53
CA SER A 255 5.99 11.12 11.69
C SER A 255 4.63 10.42 11.79
N GLN A 256 4.09 9.95 10.66
CA GLN A 256 2.78 9.28 10.59
C GLN A 256 2.89 7.76 10.70
N PHE A 257 4.03 7.19 10.28
CA PHE A 257 4.25 5.76 10.31
C PHE A 257 5.43 5.44 11.23
N THR A 258 5.30 4.38 12.01
CA THR A 258 6.38 3.80 12.82
C THR A 258 6.56 2.36 12.36
N LEU A 259 7.46 2.16 11.41
CA LEU A 259 7.67 0.91 10.69
C LEU A 259 8.98 0.22 11.13
N PRO A 260 9.24 -1.04 10.74
CA PRO A 260 10.51 -1.70 11.04
C PRO A 260 11.70 -0.92 10.50
N MET A 261 12.79 -0.87 11.31
CA MET A 261 14.01 -0.12 11.00
C MET A 261 15.13 -1.04 10.47
N ASN A 262 14.77 -2.18 9.86
CA ASN A 262 15.69 -3.22 9.40
C ASN A 262 16.07 -3.11 7.91
N GLY A 263 15.75 -1.99 7.28
CA GLY A 263 16.04 -1.69 5.88
C GLY A 263 17.43 -1.09 5.65
N VAL A 264 17.62 -0.55 4.46
CA VAL A 264 18.85 0.16 4.05
C VAL A 264 18.95 1.48 4.82
N LYS A 265 20.16 1.76 5.34
CA LYS A 265 20.44 2.99 6.08
C LYS A 265 20.20 4.24 5.21
N GLY A 266 19.45 5.19 5.74
CA GLY A 266 19.10 6.45 5.08
C GLY A 266 17.76 6.45 4.37
N ILE A 267 17.11 5.29 4.27
CA ILE A 267 15.74 5.14 3.77
C ILE A 267 14.90 4.23 4.69
N GLU A 268 15.25 4.19 5.96
CA GLU A 268 14.50 3.47 6.98
C GLU A 268 13.01 3.86 6.93
N GLU A 269 12.14 2.96 7.37
CA GLU A 269 10.67 3.12 7.32
C GLU A 269 10.06 3.26 5.91
N THR A 270 10.89 3.26 4.85
CA THR A 270 10.45 3.19 3.44
C THR A 270 10.93 1.93 2.74
N ASN A 271 11.93 1.27 3.32
CA ASN A 271 12.46 -0.02 2.93
C ASN A 271 12.62 -0.87 4.21
N TYR A 272 11.95 -2.02 4.27
CA TYR A 272 11.95 -2.91 5.42
C TYR A 272 11.40 -4.29 5.06
N TYR A 273 11.55 -5.25 5.97
CA TYR A 273 10.81 -6.51 5.90
C TYR A 273 10.19 -6.86 7.24
N LEU A 274 9.21 -7.75 7.20
CA LEU A 274 8.64 -8.39 8.38
C LEU A 274 8.22 -9.83 8.04
N ASP A 275 8.23 -10.68 9.06
CA ASP A 275 7.73 -12.04 8.97
C ASP A 275 6.36 -12.14 9.66
N TYR A 276 5.39 -12.73 8.97
CA TYR A 276 4.04 -12.93 9.47
C TYR A 276 3.56 -14.35 9.16
N GLN A 277 3.42 -15.16 10.18
CA GLN A 277 2.85 -16.52 10.11
C GLN A 277 3.35 -17.36 8.92
N GLY A 278 4.67 -17.43 8.72
CA GLY A 278 5.31 -18.23 7.66
C GLY A 278 5.44 -17.54 6.29
N VAL A 279 5.23 -16.24 6.25
CA VAL A 279 5.41 -15.39 5.06
C VAL A 279 6.38 -14.26 5.37
N ARG A 280 7.37 -14.04 4.50
CA ARG A 280 8.19 -12.82 4.51
C ARG A 280 7.59 -11.78 3.59
N PHE A 281 7.21 -10.64 4.15
CA PHE A 281 6.81 -9.45 3.42
C PHE A 281 7.98 -8.49 3.31
N ILE A 282 8.32 -8.11 2.08
CA ILE A 282 9.45 -7.24 1.77
C ILE A 282 8.92 -5.95 1.15
N ALA A 283 9.09 -4.84 1.84
CA ALA A 283 8.74 -3.51 1.39
C ALA A 283 9.97 -2.82 0.78
N LEU A 284 9.91 -2.45 -0.51
CA LEU A 284 10.99 -1.80 -1.23
C LEU A 284 10.60 -0.38 -1.64
N ASN A 285 11.57 0.51 -1.57
CA ASN A 285 11.43 1.89 -2.02
C ASN A 285 11.93 2.03 -3.46
N SER A 286 11.02 1.99 -4.41
CA SER A 286 11.35 2.05 -5.84
C SER A 286 11.67 3.45 -6.37
N ASN A 287 11.90 4.43 -5.48
CA ASN A 287 12.22 5.81 -5.88
C ASN A 287 13.72 6.13 -5.87
N LEU A 288 14.51 5.44 -5.04
CA LEU A 288 15.94 5.74 -4.86
C LEU A 288 16.72 4.59 -4.22
N MET A 289 18.06 4.64 -4.30
CA MET A 289 19.00 3.66 -3.70
C MET A 289 18.72 2.21 -4.15
N ILE A 290 18.46 2.03 -5.46
CA ILE A 290 18.02 0.74 -6.01
C ILE A 290 19.10 -0.32 -5.88
N GLU A 291 20.39 0.05 -6.09
CA GLU A 291 21.53 -0.85 -5.97
C GLU A 291 21.77 -1.27 -4.52
N GLU A 292 21.77 -0.31 -3.59
CA GLU A 292 21.94 -0.59 -2.16
C GLU A 292 20.80 -1.48 -1.62
N GLN A 293 19.58 -1.24 -2.12
CA GLN A 293 18.45 -2.11 -1.81
C GLN A 293 18.63 -3.51 -2.44
N ALA A 294 19.26 -3.66 -3.59
CA ALA A 294 19.53 -4.98 -4.17
C ALA A 294 20.48 -5.80 -3.30
N GLU A 295 21.54 -5.21 -2.77
CA GLU A 295 22.47 -5.88 -1.84
C GLU A 295 21.75 -6.30 -0.55
N TRP A 296 20.96 -5.39 0.03
CA TRP A 296 20.13 -5.68 1.21
C TRP A 296 19.11 -6.78 0.93
N LEU A 297 18.40 -6.68 -0.20
CA LEU A 297 17.39 -7.64 -0.64
C LEU A 297 17.96 -9.04 -0.79
N GLU A 298 19.15 -9.17 -1.37
CA GLU A 298 19.82 -10.47 -1.47
C GLU A 298 20.06 -11.09 -0.10
N SER A 299 20.54 -10.31 0.87
CA SER A 299 20.74 -10.79 2.24
C SER A 299 19.43 -11.26 2.88
N VAL A 300 18.37 -10.45 2.75
CA VAL A 300 17.04 -10.76 3.31
C VAL A 300 16.42 -12.00 2.66
N LEU A 301 16.58 -12.17 1.36
CA LEU A 301 16.08 -13.33 0.65
C LEU A 301 16.86 -14.61 0.96
N LYS A 302 18.19 -14.51 1.12
CA LYS A 302 19.06 -15.64 1.44
C LYS A 302 18.75 -16.23 2.82
N ASP A 303 18.50 -15.37 3.80
CA ASP A 303 18.27 -15.76 5.18
C ASP A 303 16.76 -15.88 5.52
N ASN A 304 15.94 -16.17 4.52
CA ASN A 304 14.49 -16.30 4.69
C ASN A 304 14.08 -17.71 5.12
N PRO A 305 13.60 -17.91 6.36
CA PRO A 305 13.12 -19.21 6.83
C PRO A 305 11.69 -19.51 6.41
N ASN A 306 10.97 -18.52 5.84
CA ASN A 306 9.55 -18.62 5.58
C ASN A 306 9.25 -19.38 4.28
N LYS A 307 8.10 -20.01 4.23
CA LYS A 307 7.63 -20.76 3.06
C LYS A 307 7.29 -19.83 1.90
N TRP A 308 6.71 -18.66 2.18
CA TRP A 308 6.24 -17.70 1.20
C TRP A 308 7.04 -16.40 1.26
N THR A 309 7.23 -15.79 0.11
CA THR A 309 7.88 -14.48 -0.02
C THR A 309 7.05 -13.57 -0.91
N ILE A 310 6.63 -12.44 -0.36
CA ILE A 310 5.82 -11.44 -1.06
C ILE A 310 6.56 -10.10 -1.00
N ALA A 311 6.85 -9.53 -2.16
CA ALA A 311 7.44 -8.19 -2.27
C ALA A 311 6.37 -7.16 -2.61
N THR A 312 6.46 -5.96 -2.04
CA THR A 312 5.63 -4.82 -2.39
C THR A 312 6.48 -3.58 -2.63
N TYR A 313 6.20 -2.86 -3.69
CA TYR A 313 6.87 -1.63 -4.11
C TYR A 313 6.01 -0.90 -5.15
N HIS A 314 6.32 0.36 -5.41
CA HIS A 314 5.43 1.18 -6.23
C HIS A 314 5.63 1.02 -7.73
N HIS A 315 6.82 1.31 -8.27
CA HIS A 315 7.06 1.29 -9.72
C HIS A 315 7.17 -0.15 -10.24
N PRO A 316 6.37 -0.56 -11.24
CA PRO A 316 6.35 -1.95 -11.68
C PRO A 316 7.60 -2.35 -12.45
N ILE A 317 8.11 -3.56 -12.19
CA ILE A 317 9.19 -4.20 -12.96
C ILE A 317 8.75 -4.42 -14.44
N PHE A 318 7.49 -4.75 -14.64
CA PHE A 318 6.86 -4.86 -15.96
C PHE A 318 5.68 -3.87 -16.04
N SER A 319 5.94 -2.69 -16.56
CA SER A 319 4.92 -1.65 -16.68
C SER A 319 3.88 -2.00 -17.76
N ALA A 320 2.63 -1.72 -17.47
CA ALA A 320 1.54 -1.79 -18.43
C ALA A 320 1.37 -0.49 -19.25
N SER A 321 2.10 0.54 -18.93
CA SER A 321 1.99 1.88 -19.53
C SER A 321 3.19 2.20 -20.41
N ARG A 322 2.93 2.58 -21.66
CA ARG A 322 3.99 2.92 -22.62
C ARG A 322 4.85 4.08 -22.13
N GLY A 323 6.18 3.94 -22.21
CA GLY A 323 7.16 4.96 -21.82
C GLY A 323 7.37 5.06 -20.30
N ARG A 324 6.94 4.05 -19.55
CA ARG A 324 7.15 3.92 -18.09
C ARG A 324 7.98 2.70 -17.74
N ASP A 325 8.91 2.31 -18.61
CA ASP A 325 9.77 1.18 -18.37
C ASP A 325 10.76 1.46 -17.22
N ASN A 326 10.82 0.56 -16.27
CA ASN A 326 11.68 0.63 -15.09
C ASN A 326 12.86 -0.35 -15.23
N VAL A 327 13.74 -0.07 -16.20
CA VAL A 327 14.88 -0.93 -16.56
C VAL A 327 15.75 -1.21 -15.34
N GLU A 328 16.05 -0.22 -14.53
CA GLU A 328 16.88 -0.36 -13.35
C GLU A 328 16.31 -1.37 -12.35
N LEU A 329 15.02 -1.24 -12.00
CA LEU A 329 14.35 -2.20 -11.11
C LEU A 329 14.38 -3.62 -11.69
N ARG A 330 14.13 -3.74 -13.00
CA ARG A 330 14.14 -5.04 -13.68
C ARG A 330 15.54 -5.65 -13.69
N THR A 331 16.57 -4.83 -13.86
CA THR A 331 17.96 -5.29 -13.91
C THR A 331 18.48 -5.68 -12.53
N GLN A 332 18.14 -4.91 -11.49
CA GLN A 332 18.69 -5.11 -10.13
C GLN A 332 17.89 -6.12 -9.29
N TRP A 333 16.55 -6.03 -9.31
CA TRP A 333 15.74 -6.82 -8.38
C TRP A 333 15.18 -8.11 -8.96
N LYS A 334 14.79 -8.12 -10.26
CA LYS A 334 14.20 -9.32 -10.87
C LYS A 334 15.11 -10.54 -10.83
N PRO A 335 16.45 -10.46 -11.10
CA PRO A 335 17.35 -11.60 -10.98
C PRO A 335 17.37 -12.20 -9.57
N LEU A 336 17.23 -11.36 -8.54
CA LEU A 336 17.13 -11.80 -7.15
C LEU A 336 15.81 -12.50 -6.87
N PHE A 337 14.71 -11.95 -7.40
CA PHE A 337 13.39 -12.59 -7.30
C PHE A 337 13.39 -13.98 -7.94
N ASP A 338 13.99 -14.13 -9.12
CA ASP A 338 14.10 -15.41 -9.81
C ASP A 338 15.00 -16.40 -9.05
N LYS A 339 16.15 -15.93 -8.58
CA LYS A 339 17.14 -16.74 -7.85
C LYS A 339 16.57 -17.30 -6.54
N TYR A 340 15.89 -16.45 -5.79
CA TYR A 340 15.35 -16.79 -4.47
C TYR A 340 13.86 -17.17 -4.49
N LYS A 341 13.27 -17.27 -5.68
CA LYS A 341 11.88 -17.74 -5.91
C LYS A 341 10.84 -16.92 -5.14
N VAL A 342 10.91 -15.60 -5.29
CA VAL A 342 9.84 -14.72 -4.77
C VAL A 342 8.52 -15.11 -5.44
N ASP A 343 7.47 -15.27 -4.63
CA ASP A 343 6.21 -15.82 -5.11
C ASP A 343 5.32 -14.78 -5.78
N LEU A 344 5.22 -13.59 -5.17
CA LEU A 344 4.28 -12.55 -5.58
C LEU A 344 4.91 -11.17 -5.41
N ALA A 345 4.74 -10.31 -6.42
CA ALA A 345 5.14 -8.91 -6.39
C ALA A 345 3.91 -8.01 -6.58
N LEU A 346 3.62 -7.18 -5.58
CA LEU A 346 2.46 -6.28 -5.51
C LEU A 346 2.90 -4.85 -5.78
N GLN A 347 2.38 -4.24 -6.85
CA GLN A 347 2.87 -2.99 -7.42
C GLN A 347 1.74 -2.00 -7.73
N GLY A 348 2.06 -0.71 -7.87
CA GLY A 348 1.14 0.37 -8.23
C GLY A 348 1.53 1.11 -9.50
N HIS A 349 1.43 2.46 -9.47
CA HIS A 349 1.95 3.40 -10.44
C HIS A 349 1.18 3.53 -11.76
N ASP A 350 0.80 2.46 -12.38
CA ASP A 350 0.29 2.50 -13.78
C ASP A 350 -1.19 2.86 -13.91
N HIS A 351 -1.91 2.99 -12.80
CA HIS A 351 -3.35 3.29 -12.76
C HIS A 351 -4.20 2.41 -13.67
N THR A 352 -3.76 1.16 -13.82
CA THR A 352 -4.44 0.08 -14.56
C THR A 352 -4.40 -1.19 -13.74
N TYR A 353 -5.04 -2.23 -14.22
CA TYR A 353 -4.80 -3.57 -13.71
C TYR A 353 -4.02 -4.39 -14.74
N THR A 354 -2.91 -4.96 -14.29
CA THR A 354 -2.15 -5.91 -15.11
C THR A 354 -1.59 -6.98 -14.19
N ARG A 355 -1.85 -8.23 -14.55
CA ARG A 355 -1.25 -9.40 -13.92
C ARG A 355 -0.50 -10.20 -14.96
N GLY A 356 0.66 -10.66 -14.57
CA GLY A 356 1.44 -11.58 -15.38
C GLY A 356 2.47 -12.30 -14.53
N ARG A 357 3.25 -13.12 -15.16
CA ARG A 357 4.21 -14.00 -14.49
C ARG A 357 5.41 -14.27 -15.37
N VAL A 358 6.51 -14.63 -14.75
CA VAL A 358 7.67 -15.16 -15.44
C VAL A 358 7.50 -16.66 -15.56
N GLN A 359 7.72 -17.19 -16.76
CA GLN A 359 7.76 -18.64 -16.94
C GLN A 359 8.99 -19.23 -16.24
N PRO A 360 8.89 -20.42 -15.61
CA PRO A 360 10.06 -21.08 -15.08
C PRO A 360 11.05 -21.36 -16.20
N TYR A 361 12.35 -21.36 -15.85
CA TYR A 361 13.36 -21.76 -16.80
C TYR A 361 13.07 -23.17 -17.32
N GLU A 362 12.92 -23.33 -18.62
CA GLU A 362 12.79 -24.63 -19.28
C GLU A 362 14.08 -25.50 -19.21
N THR A 363 14.98 -25.20 -18.31
CA THR A 363 16.16 -26.02 -18.09
C THR A 363 15.73 -27.27 -17.37
N ASN A 364 15.38 -28.26 -18.08
CA ASN A 364 15.13 -29.66 -17.76
C ASN A 364 13.65 -30.05 -17.80
N ILE A 365 13.14 -30.19 -18.97
CA ILE A 365 12.15 -31.24 -19.26
C ILE A 365 12.92 -32.57 -19.15
N LEU A 366 13.31 -32.95 -17.95
CA LEU A 366 13.81 -34.28 -17.67
C LEU A 366 12.66 -35.05 -17.04
N ASP A 367 12.31 -36.14 -17.68
CA ASP A 367 11.47 -37.22 -17.16
C ASP A 367 9.94 -37.05 -17.16
N GLY A 368 9.35 -36.43 -18.19
CA GLY A 368 7.91 -36.57 -18.44
C GLY A 368 7.01 -35.88 -17.43
N GLU A 369 7.56 -35.10 -16.48
CA GLU A 369 6.78 -34.26 -15.61
C GLU A 369 6.19 -33.07 -16.38
N ASN A 370 4.94 -32.77 -16.14
CA ASN A 370 4.19 -31.71 -16.80
C ASN A 370 4.63 -30.34 -16.22
N VAL A 371 5.79 -29.85 -16.59
CA VAL A 371 6.38 -28.54 -16.14
C VAL A 371 5.53 -27.36 -16.59
N LYS A 372 4.49 -27.62 -17.35
CA LYS A 372 3.65 -26.63 -18.02
C LYS A 372 2.91 -25.69 -17.06
N ASP A 373 2.70 -26.12 -15.82
CA ASP A 373 1.93 -25.39 -14.82
C ASP A 373 2.81 -24.69 -13.75
N GLU A 374 4.12 -24.91 -13.75
CA GLU A 374 5.02 -24.22 -12.83
C GLU A 374 5.23 -22.76 -13.25
N THR A 375 5.32 -21.86 -12.27
CA THR A 375 5.57 -20.44 -12.51
C THR A 375 6.71 -19.92 -11.65
N GLY A 376 7.39 -18.87 -12.17
CA GLY A 376 8.20 -17.97 -11.37
C GLY A 376 7.33 -16.93 -10.64
N THR A 377 7.92 -15.79 -10.32
CA THR A 377 7.21 -14.68 -9.65
C THR A 377 5.99 -14.24 -10.44
N VAL A 378 4.86 -14.08 -9.75
CA VAL A 378 3.66 -13.43 -10.28
C VAL A 378 3.73 -11.94 -9.95
N TYR A 379 3.62 -11.09 -10.97
CA TYR A 379 3.63 -9.63 -10.85
C TYR A 379 2.23 -9.08 -11.04
N VAL A 380 1.79 -8.24 -10.09
CA VAL A 380 0.49 -7.59 -10.13
C VAL A 380 0.68 -6.09 -10.02
N VAL A 381 0.09 -5.35 -10.95
CA VAL A 381 -0.11 -3.90 -10.88
C VAL A 381 -1.59 -3.66 -10.67
N SER A 382 -1.95 -2.91 -9.64
CA SER A 382 -3.36 -2.62 -9.33
C SER A 382 -3.55 -1.16 -8.93
N VAL A 383 -4.68 -0.59 -9.31
CA VAL A 383 -5.10 0.76 -8.95
C VAL A 383 -6.38 0.73 -8.12
N SER A 384 -6.37 1.39 -7.00
CA SER A 384 -7.53 1.47 -6.09
C SER A 384 -8.19 2.85 -6.05
N GLY A 385 -7.47 3.91 -6.44
CA GLY A 385 -7.94 5.30 -6.47
C GLY A 385 -8.80 5.66 -7.66
N GLY A 386 -9.08 6.95 -7.78
CA GLY A 386 -9.96 7.49 -8.82
C GLY A 386 -9.32 7.82 -10.16
N LYS A 387 -7.98 7.85 -10.24
CA LYS A 387 -7.24 8.15 -11.46
C LYS A 387 -7.01 6.88 -12.27
N MET A 388 -7.41 6.92 -13.54
CA MET A 388 -7.39 5.73 -14.39
C MET A 388 -6.62 5.97 -15.68
N TYR A 389 -5.80 4.97 -16.07
CA TYR A 389 -5.14 4.93 -17.37
C TYR A 389 -5.61 3.72 -18.17
N ARG A 390 -5.14 3.61 -19.41
CA ARG A 390 -5.37 2.46 -20.28
C ARG A 390 -4.07 1.70 -20.46
N VAL A 391 -4.13 0.39 -20.43
CA VAL A 391 -3.00 -0.48 -20.78
C VAL A 391 -2.57 -0.18 -22.22
N LYS A 392 -1.32 0.18 -22.43
CA LYS A 392 -0.75 0.57 -23.73
C LYS A 392 0.44 -0.29 -24.12
N ALA A 393 1.18 -0.84 -23.17
CA ALA A 393 2.35 -1.66 -23.40
C ALA A 393 2.00 -3.14 -23.48
N ASN A 394 2.80 -3.87 -24.24
CA ASN A 394 2.79 -5.32 -24.25
C ASN A 394 4.06 -5.82 -23.54
N TRP A 395 3.95 -6.81 -22.67
CA TRP A 395 5.12 -7.33 -21.94
C TRP A 395 6.12 -8.04 -22.85
N ASP A 396 5.66 -8.53 -24.00
CA ASP A 396 6.53 -9.13 -25.02
C ASP A 396 7.54 -8.14 -25.63
N GLU A 397 7.32 -6.83 -25.43
CA GLU A 397 8.19 -5.76 -25.94
C GLU A 397 9.37 -5.45 -25.00
N TYR A 398 9.45 -6.05 -23.81
CA TYR A 398 10.57 -5.84 -22.91
C TYR A 398 11.82 -6.59 -23.39
N GLU A 399 12.87 -5.85 -23.76
CA GLU A 399 14.12 -6.41 -24.21
C GLU A 399 14.68 -7.42 -23.20
N GLY A 400 15.06 -8.61 -23.68
CA GLY A 400 15.76 -9.62 -22.91
C GLY A 400 14.91 -10.51 -22.01
N ASP A 401 13.59 -10.29 -21.91
CA ASP A 401 12.72 -11.15 -21.11
C ASP A 401 11.52 -11.71 -21.87
N SER A 402 11.82 -12.59 -22.83
CA SER A 402 10.82 -13.32 -23.64
C SER A 402 9.94 -14.29 -22.82
N ARG A 403 10.21 -14.42 -21.48
CA ARG A 403 9.50 -15.34 -20.59
C ARG A 403 8.45 -14.66 -19.72
N ALA A 404 8.35 -13.34 -19.79
CA ALA A 404 7.30 -12.61 -19.07
C ALA A 404 5.97 -12.73 -19.84
N LEU A 405 4.99 -13.35 -19.21
CA LEU A 405 3.65 -13.52 -19.77
C LEU A 405 2.68 -12.57 -19.08
N ARG A 406 1.91 -11.84 -19.88
CA ARG A 406 0.80 -11.03 -19.38
C ARG A 406 -0.50 -11.82 -19.44
N ASP A 407 -0.98 -12.29 -18.30
CA ASP A 407 -2.16 -13.17 -18.21
C ASP A 407 -3.48 -12.39 -18.19
N ARG A 408 -3.53 -11.22 -17.51
CA ARG A 408 -4.77 -10.45 -17.31
C ARG A 408 -4.54 -8.96 -17.40
N ILE A 409 -5.51 -8.24 -18.00
CA ILE A 409 -5.55 -6.78 -18.04
C ILE A 409 -6.92 -6.26 -17.61
N GLY A 410 -6.94 -5.03 -17.06
CA GLY A 410 -8.16 -4.31 -16.71
C GLY A 410 -7.99 -2.82 -16.89
N ASN A 411 -8.97 -2.18 -17.53
CA ASN A 411 -9.01 -0.74 -17.74
C ASN A 411 -10.22 -0.13 -17.03
N ASN A 412 -10.07 1.09 -16.51
CA ASN A 412 -11.16 1.87 -15.92
C ASN A 412 -11.90 1.14 -14.78
N LYS A 413 -11.15 0.46 -13.91
CA LYS A 413 -11.71 -0.28 -12.76
C LYS A 413 -10.94 0.07 -11.50
N GLN A 414 -11.64 0.53 -10.47
CA GLN A 414 -11.11 0.58 -9.12
C GLN A 414 -11.13 -0.84 -8.56
N LEU A 415 -9.97 -1.33 -8.14
CA LEU A 415 -9.79 -2.69 -7.67
C LEU A 415 -9.09 -2.73 -6.31
N PHE A 416 -9.46 -3.70 -5.50
CA PHE A 416 -8.73 -4.14 -4.32
C PHE A 416 -8.57 -5.64 -4.37
N GLN A 417 -7.59 -6.15 -3.65
CA GLN A 417 -7.32 -7.56 -3.62
C GLN A 417 -7.45 -8.13 -2.21
N VAL A 418 -7.97 -9.35 -2.15
CA VAL A 418 -7.93 -10.22 -0.97
C VAL A 418 -6.99 -11.35 -1.28
N ILE A 419 -5.94 -11.49 -0.48
CA ILE A 419 -4.94 -12.55 -0.64
C ILE A 419 -4.96 -13.39 0.63
N SER A 420 -5.09 -14.71 0.47
CA SER A 420 -5.14 -15.65 1.59
C SER A 420 -4.02 -16.66 1.50
N ILE A 421 -3.42 -16.98 2.64
CA ILE A 421 -2.38 -18.00 2.78
C ILE A 421 -2.94 -19.12 3.66
N ASP A 422 -2.84 -20.35 3.19
CA ASP A 422 -3.19 -21.54 3.94
C ASP A 422 -2.21 -22.66 3.62
N GLY A 423 -1.22 -22.85 4.47
CA GLY A 423 -0.18 -23.87 4.32
C GLY A 423 0.59 -23.72 3.00
N ASP A 424 0.39 -24.64 2.07
CA ASP A 424 1.03 -24.67 0.75
C ASP A 424 0.25 -23.89 -0.33
N LYS A 425 -0.85 -23.25 0.05
CA LYS A 425 -1.72 -22.55 -0.87
C LYS A 425 -1.76 -21.04 -0.62
N LEU A 426 -1.51 -20.25 -1.66
CA LEU A 426 -1.82 -18.83 -1.75
C LEU A 426 -3.00 -18.65 -2.71
N SER A 427 -4.06 -18.01 -2.25
CA SER A 427 -5.23 -17.65 -3.06
C SER A 427 -5.29 -16.14 -3.26
N TYR A 428 -5.33 -15.71 -4.50
CA TYR A 428 -5.45 -14.31 -4.88
C TYR A 428 -6.81 -14.04 -5.53
N GLN A 429 -7.50 -13.00 -5.06
CA GLN A 429 -8.77 -12.56 -5.58
C GLN A 429 -8.79 -11.04 -5.72
N SER A 430 -9.07 -10.53 -6.91
CA SER A 430 -9.22 -9.11 -7.20
C SER A 430 -10.70 -8.77 -7.37
N TYR A 431 -11.17 -7.78 -6.64
CA TYR A 431 -12.55 -7.34 -6.64
C TYR A 431 -12.68 -5.89 -7.08
N THR A 432 -13.79 -5.57 -7.75
CA THR A 432 -14.15 -4.19 -8.08
C THR A 432 -14.62 -3.44 -6.82
N ALA A 433 -14.67 -2.10 -6.90
CA ALA A 433 -15.24 -1.27 -5.85
C ALA A 433 -16.74 -1.54 -5.59
N THR A 434 -17.42 -2.31 -6.44
CA THR A 434 -18.80 -2.80 -6.25
C THR A 434 -18.86 -4.20 -5.66
N GLY A 435 -17.69 -4.85 -5.46
CA GLY A 435 -17.58 -6.17 -4.83
C GLY A 435 -17.70 -7.34 -5.81
N GLU A 436 -17.65 -7.11 -7.12
CA GLU A 436 -17.63 -8.14 -8.15
C GLU A 436 -16.24 -8.73 -8.29
N LEU A 437 -16.12 -10.05 -8.41
CA LEU A 437 -14.86 -10.73 -8.68
C LEU A 437 -14.39 -10.39 -10.11
N PHE A 438 -13.18 -9.84 -10.22
CA PHE A 438 -12.61 -9.45 -11.51
C PHE A 438 -11.52 -10.41 -12.00
N ASP A 439 -10.66 -10.87 -11.08
CA ASP A 439 -9.56 -11.78 -11.38
C ASP A 439 -9.28 -12.70 -10.20
N ALA A 440 -8.88 -13.94 -10.46
CA ALA A 440 -8.50 -14.87 -9.39
C ALA A 440 -7.54 -15.95 -9.89
N PHE A 441 -6.60 -16.32 -9.02
CA PHE A 441 -5.70 -17.45 -9.23
C PHE A 441 -5.27 -18.05 -7.88
N ASP A 442 -4.75 -19.26 -7.94
CA ASP A 442 -4.07 -19.89 -6.81
C ASP A 442 -2.61 -20.19 -7.17
N LEU A 443 -1.73 -20.10 -6.19
CA LEU A 443 -0.39 -20.66 -6.22
C LEU A 443 -0.34 -21.82 -5.22
N ILE A 444 0.17 -22.97 -5.68
CA ILE A 444 0.41 -24.13 -4.81
C ILE A 444 1.91 -24.34 -4.72
N LYS A 445 2.46 -24.28 -3.53
CA LYS A 445 3.90 -24.46 -3.28
C LYS A 445 4.30 -25.93 -3.51
N ASN A 446 5.23 -26.13 -4.44
CA ASN A 446 5.82 -27.41 -4.75
C ASN A 446 7.00 -27.75 -3.83
N LYS A 447 7.39 -29.02 -3.76
CA LYS A 447 8.53 -29.49 -2.97
C LYS A 447 9.86 -28.84 -3.38
N ASN A 448 9.99 -28.41 -4.63
CA ASN A 448 11.18 -27.72 -5.15
C ASN A 448 11.18 -26.21 -4.81
N GLY A 449 10.20 -25.71 -4.08
CA GLY A 449 10.03 -24.31 -3.69
C GLY A 449 9.48 -23.41 -4.81
N ARG A 450 9.08 -23.97 -5.95
CA ARG A 450 8.35 -23.27 -7.01
C ARG A 450 6.84 -23.42 -6.81
N ASN A 451 6.07 -22.70 -7.62
CA ASN A 451 4.62 -22.72 -7.52
C ASN A 451 4.00 -23.34 -8.76
N THR A 452 2.98 -24.17 -8.56
CA THR A 452 1.98 -24.46 -9.59
C THR A 452 0.99 -23.31 -9.64
N PHE A 453 0.80 -22.75 -10.84
CA PHE A 453 -0.15 -21.66 -11.07
C PHE A 453 -1.47 -22.22 -11.56
N ILE A 454 -2.56 -21.87 -10.88
CA ILE A 454 -3.92 -22.30 -11.23
C ILE A 454 -4.76 -21.05 -11.53
N GLU A 455 -5.03 -20.80 -12.80
CA GLU A 455 -5.96 -19.78 -13.23
C GLU A 455 -7.37 -20.17 -12.82
N ARG A 456 -8.03 -19.34 -11.99
CA ARG A 456 -9.45 -19.53 -11.72
C ARG A 456 -10.25 -18.84 -12.82
N LYS A 457 -10.92 -19.59 -13.66
CA LYS A 457 -11.94 -19.05 -14.56
C LYS A 457 -13.02 -18.45 -13.69
N ASN A 458 -13.44 -17.21 -13.99
CA ASN A 458 -14.64 -16.65 -13.36
C ASN A 458 -15.77 -17.64 -13.60
N GLU A 459 -16.11 -18.44 -12.60
CA GLU A 459 -17.41 -19.06 -12.57
C GLU A 459 -18.38 -17.89 -12.49
N ALA A 460 -19.08 -17.67 -13.61
CA ALA A 460 -20.12 -16.68 -13.69
C ALA A 460 -21.09 -16.95 -12.54
N LEU A 461 -21.16 -16.02 -11.61
CA LEU A 461 -22.21 -15.99 -10.60
C LEU A 461 -23.54 -15.76 -11.26
#